data_72e458e04886c4d63b18466731b6132c
#
_entry.id   72e458e04886c4d63b18466731b6132c
#
_cell.length_a   1.000
_cell.length_b   1.000
_cell.length_c   1.000
_cell.angle_alpha   90.00
_cell.angle_beta   90.00
_cell.angle_gamma   90.00
#
_symmetry.space_group_name_H-M   'P 1'
#
loop_
_entity.id
_entity.type
_entity.pdbx_description
1 polymer ?
#
loop_
_entity_poly.entity_id
_entity_poly.type
_entity_poly.pdbx_seq_one_letter_code
_entity_poly.pdbx_strand_id
1 'polypeptide(L)'
;IVELGRESGVRMRSLQTAGARMIQFTAETKCSGVDLADGTQIRKGAFDAIRKITEAAGNKFPKEIEEVISEISGNGGTPLVVCVDRKVTGVIELQDIIKPGIQERFERLRKMGVKTVMVTGDNPLTAKYIAEKAGVDDFIAEAKPEDKMEYIRKEQQSGKLVAMMGDGTND
;
A
#
# COMPACT_ATOMS: atom_id res chain seq x y z
N ILE A 1 -12.88 1.79 0.75
CA ILE A 1 -13.10 3.01 1.58
C ILE A 1 -14.52 3.53 1.40
N VAL A 2 -14.99 3.75 0.16
CA VAL A 2 -16.36 4.24 -0.10
C VAL A 2 -17.41 3.27 0.45
N GLU A 3 -17.22 1.98 0.25
CA GLU A 3 -18.11 0.93 0.74
C GLU A 3 -18.13 0.88 2.27
N LEU A 4 -16.96 0.90 2.90
CA LEU A 4 -16.81 1.00 4.36
C LEU A 4 -17.58 2.21 4.92
N GLY A 5 -17.50 3.36 4.25
CA GLY A 5 -18.26 4.55 4.65
C GLY A 5 -19.78 4.34 4.57
N ARG A 6 -20.26 3.64 3.53
CA ARG A 6 -21.70 3.31 3.40
C ARG A 6 -22.16 2.34 4.49
N GLU A 7 -21.40 1.30 4.75
CA GLU A 7 -21.67 0.32 5.82
C GLU A 7 -21.69 0.97 7.20
N SER A 8 -20.83 1.97 7.42
CA SER A 8 -20.77 2.78 8.65
C SER A 8 -21.87 3.86 8.72
N GLY A 9 -22.82 3.89 7.78
CA GLY A 9 -23.93 4.83 7.77
C GLY A 9 -23.57 6.26 7.33
N VAL A 10 -22.38 6.47 6.79
CA VAL A 10 -21.92 7.78 6.29
C VAL A 10 -22.61 8.09 4.97
N ARG A 11 -23.36 9.19 4.93
CA ARG A 11 -23.95 9.68 3.67
C ARG A 11 -22.90 10.39 2.83
N MET A 12 -22.69 9.93 1.61
CA MET A 12 -21.83 10.62 0.65
C MET A 12 -22.42 11.99 0.32
N ARG A 13 -21.64 13.05 0.57
CA ARG A 13 -21.94 14.39 0.09
C ARG A 13 -21.24 14.58 -1.26
N SER A 14 -21.92 15.24 -2.22
CA SER A 14 -21.28 15.59 -3.48
C SER A 14 -20.19 16.64 -3.22
N LEU A 15 -18.93 16.27 -3.42
CA LEU A 15 -17.79 17.18 -3.31
C LEU A 15 -17.81 18.29 -4.37
N GLN A 16 -18.49 18.05 -5.51
CA GLN A 16 -18.61 19.02 -6.59
C GLN A 16 -19.43 20.26 -6.20
N THR A 17 -20.41 20.11 -5.30
CA THR A 17 -21.24 21.21 -4.80
C THR A 17 -20.56 22.07 -3.74
N ALA A 18 -19.40 21.66 -3.22
CA ALA A 18 -18.75 22.28 -2.06
C ALA A 18 -17.51 23.13 -2.41
N GLY A 19 -17.20 23.37 -3.68
CA GLY A 19 -15.96 24.08 -4.08
C GLY A 19 -14.69 23.37 -3.65
N ALA A 20 -14.73 22.05 -3.49
CA ALA A 20 -13.62 21.26 -2.97
C ALA A 20 -12.56 20.99 -4.05
N ARG A 21 -11.29 21.14 -3.70
CA ARG A 21 -10.16 20.80 -4.55
C ARG A 21 -9.62 19.41 -4.21
N MET A 22 -9.69 18.49 -5.18
CA MET A 22 -9.13 17.14 -5.04
C MET A 22 -7.62 17.16 -5.20
N ILE A 23 -6.92 16.46 -4.32
CA ILE A 23 -5.49 16.18 -4.41
C ILE A 23 -5.33 14.73 -4.84
N GLN A 24 -4.83 14.54 -6.05
CA GLN A 24 -4.62 13.21 -6.62
C GLN A 24 -3.43 12.51 -5.97
N PHE A 25 -3.51 11.18 -5.90
CA PHE A 25 -2.38 10.36 -5.46
C PHE A 25 -1.27 10.40 -6.51
N THR A 26 -0.03 10.51 -6.05
CA THR A 26 1.15 10.30 -6.87
C THR A 26 2.11 9.35 -6.15
N ALA A 27 2.91 8.61 -6.91
CA ALA A 27 3.92 7.72 -6.33
C ALA A 27 4.99 8.49 -5.53
N GLU A 28 5.23 9.75 -5.88
CA GLU A 28 6.16 10.64 -5.19
C GLU A 28 5.62 11.10 -3.83
N THR A 29 4.38 11.60 -3.81
CA THR A 29 3.76 12.12 -2.58
C THR A 29 3.20 11.02 -1.68
N LYS A 30 2.89 9.85 -2.24
CA LYS A 30 2.27 8.70 -1.57
C LYS A 30 1.04 9.08 -0.73
N CYS A 31 0.37 10.15 -1.10
CA CYS A 31 -0.85 10.61 -0.44
C CYS A 31 -1.84 11.22 -1.41
N SER A 32 -3.09 11.24 -1.01
CA SER A 32 -4.20 11.90 -1.71
C SER A 32 -5.09 12.61 -0.71
N GLY A 33 -5.99 13.47 -1.18
CA GLY A 33 -6.87 14.16 -0.25
C GLY A 33 -7.80 15.16 -0.90
N VAL A 34 -8.33 16.05 -0.08
CA VAL A 34 -9.22 17.12 -0.51
C VAL A 34 -8.99 18.36 0.36
N ASP A 35 -9.03 19.51 -0.28
CA ASP A 35 -9.14 20.81 0.37
C ASP A 35 -10.57 21.30 0.22
N LEU A 36 -11.25 21.52 1.34
CA LEU A 36 -12.62 21.99 1.37
C LEU A 36 -12.69 23.51 1.25
N ALA A 37 -13.83 24.05 0.86
CA ALA A 37 -14.04 25.49 0.69
C ALA A 37 -13.90 26.30 1.98
N ASP A 38 -14.10 25.65 3.13
CA ASP A 38 -13.92 26.25 4.47
C ASP A 38 -12.44 26.28 4.92
N GLY A 39 -11.52 25.82 4.08
CA GLY A 39 -10.08 25.76 4.38
C GLY A 39 -9.63 24.43 5.01
N THR A 40 -10.54 23.54 5.38
CA THR A 40 -10.22 22.23 5.95
C THR A 40 -9.43 21.38 4.95
N GLN A 41 -8.31 20.82 5.37
CA GLN A 41 -7.46 19.96 4.57
C GLN A 41 -7.53 18.50 5.06
N ILE A 42 -8.01 17.61 4.22
CA ILE A 42 -8.04 16.17 4.53
C ILE A 42 -7.01 15.46 3.67
N ARG A 43 -6.16 14.64 4.27
CA ARG A 43 -5.16 13.82 3.58
C ARG A 43 -5.25 12.38 4.05
N LYS A 44 -5.03 11.43 3.11
CA LYS A 44 -4.84 10.02 3.42
C LYS A 44 -3.67 9.48 2.60
N GLY A 45 -2.89 8.60 3.18
CA GLY A 45 -1.73 8.07 2.47
C GLY A 45 -0.88 7.14 3.33
N ALA A 46 0.29 6.79 2.79
CA ALA A 46 1.27 5.99 3.49
C ALA A 46 1.74 6.68 4.79
N PHE A 47 2.12 5.87 5.77
CA PHE A 47 2.59 6.33 7.08
C PHE A 47 3.63 7.45 6.97
N ASP A 48 4.72 7.22 6.22
CA ASP A 48 5.81 8.19 6.10
C ASP A 48 5.37 9.52 5.47
N ALA A 49 4.44 9.47 4.52
CA ALA A 49 3.93 10.67 3.86
C ALA A 49 3.09 11.52 4.82
N ILE A 50 2.17 10.89 5.56
CA ILE A 50 1.32 11.61 6.52
C ILE A 50 2.12 12.05 7.74
N ARG A 51 3.11 11.27 8.20
CA ARG A 51 4.03 11.66 9.27
C ARG A 51 4.77 12.95 8.93
N LYS A 52 5.37 13.02 7.73
CA LYS A 52 6.04 14.25 7.24
C LYS A 52 5.11 15.47 7.23
N ILE A 53 3.87 15.30 6.76
CA ILE A 53 2.86 16.38 6.74
C ILE A 53 2.53 16.86 8.15
N THR A 54 2.39 15.94 9.10
CA THR A 54 2.04 16.22 10.49
C THR A 54 3.19 16.92 11.22
N GLU A 55 4.41 16.37 11.11
CA GLU A 55 5.61 16.89 11.76
C GLU A 55 6.04 18.27 11.20
N ALA A 56 5.91 18.48 9.88
CA ALA A 56 6.17 19.77 9.25
C ALA A 56 5.26 20.90 9.75
N ALA A 57 4.10 20.54 10.30
CA ALA A 57 3.18 21.49 10.95
C ALA A 57 3.44 21.65 12.44
N GLY A 58 4.51 21.07 12.99
CA GLY A 58 4.84 21.11 14.41
C GLY A 58 3.99 20.18 15.30
N ASN A 59 3.16 19.31 14.70
CA ASN A 59 2.39 18.32 15.42
C ASN A 59 3.23 17.07 15.68
N LYS A 60 3.02 16.42 16.83
CA LYS A 60 3.61 15.10 17.11
C LYS A 60 2.75 14.02 16.49
N PHE A 61 3.38 13.01 15.91
CA PHE A 61 2.68 11.81 15.47
C PHE A 61 2.32 10.96 16.70
N PRO A 62 1.03 10.53 16.87
CA PRO A 62 0.62 9.76 18.04
C PRO A 62 1.23 8.37 18.06
N LYS A 63 1.80 7.94 19.20
CA LYS A 63 2.40 6.61 19.36
C LYS A 63 1.38 5.49 19.23
N GLU A 64 0.19 5.69 19.72
CA GLU A 64 -0.92 4.74 19.63
C GLU A 64 -1.26 4.40 18.17
N ILE A 65 -1.12 5.38 17.29
CA ILE A 65 -1.33 5.18 15.83
C ILE A 65 -0.15 4.41 15.23
N GLU A 66 1.08 4.62 15.67
CA GLU A 66 2.24 3.82 15.22
C GLU A 66 2.10 2.34 15.61
N GLU A 67 1.58 2.05 16.80
CA GLU A 67 1.29 0.69 17.25
C GLU A 67 0.23 0.02 16.38
N VAL A 68 -0.87 0.71 16.09
CA VAL A 68 -1.93 0.22 15.21
C VAL A 68 -1.40 -0.02 13.78
N ILE A 69 -0.56 0.87 13.25
CA ILE A 69 0.08 0.70 11.94
C ILE A 69 0.95 -0.57 11.91
N SER A 70 1.74 -0.78 12.97
CA SER A 70 2.59 -1.98 13.10
C SER A 70 1.76 -3.25 13.17
N GLU A 71 0.66 -3.23 13.92
CA GLU A 71 -0.26 -4.37 14.03
C GLU A 71 -0.91 -4.71 12.68
N ILE A 72 -1.49 -3.70 12.00
CA ILE A 72 -2.09 -3.88 10.66
C ILE A 72 -1.07 -4.46 9.68
N SER A 73 0.14 -3.89 9.63
CA SER A 73 1.20 -4.37 8.72
C SER A 73 1.67 -5.76 9.08
N GLY A 74 1.80 -6.08 10.37
CA GLY A 74 2.19 -7.40 10.85
C GLY A 74 1.15 -8.48 10.52
N ASN A 75 -0.12 -8.10 10.38
CA ASN A 75 -1.23 -8.96 9.96
C ASN A 75 -1.44 -8.98 8.42
N GLY A 76 -0.54 -8.36 7.66
CA GLY A 76 -0.58 -8.34 6.20
C GLY A 76 -1.54 -7.33 5.60
N GLY A 77 -2.09 -6.43 6.42
CA GLY A 77 -2.87 -5.30 5.96
C GLY A 77 -1.99 -4.14 5.50
N THR A 78 -2.53 -3.29 4.65
CA THR A 78 -1.91 -2.02 4.25
C THR A 78 -2.56 -0.87 5.02
N PRO A 79 -1.84 -0.23 5.96
CA PRO A 79 -2.39 0.88 6.72
C PRO A 79 -2.37 2.17 5.89
N LEU A 80 -3.53 2.82 5.77
CA LEU A 80 -3.65 4.17 5.23
C LEU A 80 -3.95 5.13 6.38
N VAL A 81 -3.02 6.01 6.66
CA VAL A 81 -3.18 7.03 7.71
C VAL A 81 -4.01 8.20 7.17
N VAL A 82 -4.91 8.70 8.00
CA VAL A 82 -5.76 9.85 7.69
C VAL A 82 -5.42 11.00 8.62
N CYS A 83 -5.27 12.20 8.07
CA CYS A 83 -5.14 13.43 8.86
C CYS A 83 -6.11 14.50 8.35
N VAL A 84 -6.57 15.32 9.29
CA VAL A 84 -7.38 16.51 9.04
C VAL A 84 -6.61 17.69 9.62
N ASP A 85 -6.43 18.76 8.81
CA ASP A 85 -5.66 19.95 9.18
C ASP A 85 -4.29 19.58 9.79
N ARG A 86 -3.62 18.61 9.14
CA ARG A 86 -2.29 18.11 9.52
C ARG A 86 -2.22 17.44 10.91
N LYS A 87 -3.37 17.06 11.47
CA LYS A 87 -3.46 16.25 12.69
C LYS A 87 -3.98 14.88 12.36
N VAL A 88 -3.28 13.84 12.81
CA VAL A 88 -3.71 12.45 12.57
C VAL A 88 -5.03 12.20 13.28
N THR A 89 -5.99 11.63 12.52
CA THR A 89 -7.35 11.32 13.02
C THR A 89 -7.64 9.83 13.08
N GLY A 90 -6.88 9.00 12.36
CA GLY A 90 -7.05 7.55 12.38
C GLY A 90 -6.33 6.83 11.26
N VAL A 91 -6.54 5.52 11.22
CA VAL A 91 -5.97 4.62 10.21
C VAL A 91 -7.10 3.82 9.57
N ILE A 92 -7.00 3.62 8.26
CA ILE A 92 -7.87 2.72 7.49
C ILE A 92 -7.02 1.52 7.12
N GLU A 93 -7.46 0.33 7.51
CA GLU A 93 -6.84 -0.91 7.09
C GLU A 93 -7.37 -1.32 5.71
N LEU A 94 -6.46 -1.61 4.77
CA LEU A 94 -6.76 -2.32 3.54
C LEU A 94 -6.19 -3.72 3.67
N GLN A 95 -7.03 -4.74 3.45
CA GLN A 95 -6.59 -6.13 3.42
C GLN A 95 -6.65 -6.67 2.00
N ASP A 96 -5.53 -7.23 1.55
CA ASP A 96 -5.50 -8.01 0.33
C ASP A 96 -5.96 -9.44 0.60
N ILE A 97 -6.96 -9.88 -0.15
CA ILE A 97 -7.46 -11.26 -0.06
C ILE A 97 -6.63 -12.14 -0.99
N ILE A 98 -5.81 -13.01 -0.41
CA ILE A 98 -5.09 -14.02 -1.16
C ILE A 98 -6.10 -15.02 -1.75
N LYS A 99 -6.07 -15.18 -3.08
CA LYS A 99 -7.01 -16.07 -3.78
C LYS A 99 -6.82 -17.52 -3.33
N PRO A 100 -7.91 -18.25 -3.06
CA PRO A 100 -7.83 -19.68 -2.75
C PRO A 100 -7.06 -20.48 -3.80
N GLY A 101 -6.26 -21.44 -3.35
CA GLY A 101 -5.49 -22.33 -4.25
C GLY A 101 -4.20 -21.73 -4.80
N ILE A 102 -3.82 -20.52 -4.40
CA ILE A 102 -2.57 -19.90 -4.88
C ILE A 102 -1.33 -20.65 -4.38
N GLN A 103 -1.35 -21.12 -3.13
CA GLN A 103 -0.24 -21.90 -2.55
C GLN A 103 0.03 -23.18 -3.34
N GLU A 104 -1.02 -23.93 -3.68
CA GLU A 104 -0.89 -25.16 -4.47
C GLU A 104 -0.28 -24.88 -5.86
N ARG A 105 -0.59 -23.73 -6.45
CA ARG A 105 -0.03 -23.32 -7.74
C ARG A 105 1.46 -23.04 -7.62
N PHE A 106 1.89 -22.30 -6.59
CA PHE A 106 3.31 -22.04 -6.36
C PHE A 106 4.08 -23.31 -5.98
N GLU A 107 3.47 -24.22 -5.21
CA GLU A 107 4.08 -25.54 -4.95
C GLU A 107 4.28 -26.36 -6.24
N ARG A 108 3.33 -26.32 -7.18
CA ARG A 108 3.49 -26.98 -8.48
C ARG A 108 4.63 -26.38 -9.30
N LEU A 109 4.72 -25.04 -9.33
CA LEU A 109 5.83 -24.36 -10.00
C LEU A 109 7.18 -24.72 -9.38
N ARG A 110 7.25 -24.78 -8.05
CA ARG A 110 8.47 -25.19 -7.33
C ARG A 110 8.88 -26.64 -7.67
N LYS A 111 7.92 -27.56 -7.76
CA LYS A 111 8.16 -28.95 -8.20
C LYS A 111 8.68 -29.05 -9.64
N MET A 112 8.36 -28.06 -10.47
CA MET A 112 8.88 -27.95 -11.84
C MET A 112 10.24 -27.25 -11.92
N GLY A 113 10.84 -26.88 -10.78
CA GLY A 113 12.13 -26.18 -10.72
C GLY A 113 12.03 -24.67 -10.97
N VAL A 114 10.82 -24.09 -10.95
CA VAL A 114 10.61 -22.66 -11.13
C VAL A 114 10.68 -21.97 -9.76
N LYS A 115 11.61 -21.04 -9.59
CA LYS A 115 11.67 -20.15 -8.43
C LYS A 115 10.67 -19.01 -8.61
N THR A 116 9.86 -18.76 -7.58
CA THR A 116 8.86 -17.68 -7.57
C THR A 116 9.30 -16.56 -6.63
N VAL A 117 9.27 -15.32 -7.12
CA VAL A 117 9.65 -14.13 -6.34
C VAL A 117 8.55 -13.09 -6.44
N MET A 118 8.05 -12.65 -5.30
CA MET A 118 7.09 -11.55 -5.24
C MET A 118 7.84 -10.21 -5.17
N VAL A 119 7.50 -9.28 -6.06
CA VAL A 119 8.06 -7.92 -6.05
C VAL A 119 6.93 -6.94 -5.84
N THR A 120 6.98 -6.20 -4.73
CA THR A 120 5.90 -5.29 -4.33
C THR A 120 6.42 -3.95 -3.83
N GLY A 121 5.62 -2.90 -3.99
CA GLY A 121 5.87 -1.60 -3.39
C GLY A 121 5.46 -1.48 -1.91
N ASP A 122 4.87 -2.55 -1.33
CA ASP A 122 4.44 -2.56 0.07
C ASP A 122 5.63 -2.55 1.04
N ASN A 123 5.35 -2.19 2.30
CA ASN A 123 6.34 -2.25 3.36
C ASN A 123 6.79 -3.71 3.64
N PRO A 124 7.97 -3.90 4.25
CA PRO A 124 8.54 -5.25 4.44
C PRO A 124 7.67 -6.18 5.29
N LEU A 125 6.92 -5.67 6.28
CA LEU A 125 6.07 -6.49 7.14
C LEU A 125 4.88 -7.05 6.36
N THR A 126 4.18 -6.19 5.63
CA THR A 126 3.07 -6.59 4.74
C THR A 126 3.55 -7.55 3.67
N ALA A 127 4.67 -7.23 3.00
CA ALA A 127 5.25 -8.07 1.95
C ALA A 127 5.62 -9.47 2.47
N LYS A 128 6.26 -9.55 3.63
CA LYS A 128 6.62 -10.82 4.26
C LYS A 128 5.39 -11.67 4.54
N TYR A 129 4.37 -11.09 5.17
CA TYR A 129 3.13 -11.80 5.48
C TYR A 129 2.45 -12.36 4.22
N ILE A 130 2.33 -11.54 3.19
CA ILE A 130 1.70 -11.95 1.92
C ILE A 130 2.52 -13.04 1.24
N ALA A 131 3.85 -12.92 1.21
CA ALA A 131 4.75 -13.90 0.64
C ALA A 131 4.64 -15.26 1.33
N GLU A 132 4.65 -15.29 2.66
CA GLU A 132 4.47 -16.51 3.47
C GLU A 132 3.09 -17.14 3.23
N LYS A 133 2.03 -16.33 3.23
CA LYS A 133 0.67 -16.78 2.96
C LYS A 133 0.45 -17.29 1.54
N ALA A 134 1.07 -16.65 0.55
CA ALA A 134 1.01 -17.07 -0.84
C ALA A 134 1.90 -18.31 -1.11
N GLY A 135 2.94 -18.52 -0.31
CA GLY A 135 3.87 -19.63 -0.46
C GLY A 135 4.89 -19.41 -1.58
N VAL A 136 5.26 -18.16 -1.89
CA VAL A 136 6.35 -17.85 -2.82
C VAL A 136 7.72 -18.15 -2.19
N ASP A 137 8.75 -18.30 -3.02
CA ASP A 137 10.09 -18.68 -2.53
C ASP A 137 10.88 -17.51 -1.96
N ASP A 138 10.56 -16.27 -2.42
CA ASP A 138 11.28 -15.08 -2.03
C ASP A 138 10.43 -13.83 -2.26
N PHE A 139 10.81 -12.69 -1.67
CA PHE A 139 10.12 -11.43 -1.92
C PHE A 139 11.05 -10.22 -1.87
N ILE A 140 10.66 -9.15 -2.57
CA ILE A 140 11.30 -7.84 -2.56
C ILE A 140 10.21 -6.82 -2.22
N ALA A 141 10.39 -6.12 -1.10
CA ALA A 141 9.49 -5.08 -0.60
C ALA A 141 9.99 -3.68 -1.00
N GLU A 142 9.10 -2.67 -0.91
CA GLU A 142 9.38 -1.26 -1.21
C GLU A 142 10.01 -1.03 -2.59
N ALA A 143 9.80 -1.98 -3.52
CA ALA A 143 10.36 -1.95 -4.85
C ALA A 143 9.74 -0.82 -5.69
N LYS A 144 10.60 -0.05 -6.34
CA LYS A 144 10.22 0.88 -7.38
C LYS A 144 10.19 0.16 -8.74
N PRO A 145 9.56 0.74 -9.77
CA PRO A 145 9.58 0.14 -11.11
C PRO A 145 11.00 -0.15 -11.63
N GLU A 146 11.95 0.73 -11.33
CA GLU A 146 13.35 0.58 -11.74
C GLU A 146 14.01 -0.64 -11.07
N ASP A 147 13.71 -0.88 -9.79
CA ASP A 147 14.24 -2.00 -9.01
C ASP A 147 13.76 -3.34 -9.57
N LYS A 148 12.49 -3.39 -10.01
CA LYS A 148 11.92 -4.57 -10.70
C LYS A 148 12.70 -4.90 -11.97
N MET A 149 12.95 -3.89 -12.80
CA MET A 149 13.70 -4.06 -14.05
C MET A 149 15.14 -4.50 -13.80
N GLU A 150 15.79 -3.92 -12.81
CA GLU A 150 17.17 -4.28 -12.43
C GLU A 150 17.25 -5.73 -11.96
N TYR A 151 16.33 -6.16 -11.12
CA TYR A 151 16.25 -7.54 -10.65
C TYR A 151 16.09 -8.53 -11.80
N ILE A 152 15.17 -8.27 -12.75
CA ILE A 152 14.96 -9.10 -13.92
C ILE A 152 16.25 -9.22 -14.76
N ARG A 153 16.89 -8.07 -15.04
CA ARG A 153 18.14 -8.06 -15.82
C ARG A 153 19.26 -8.85 -15.15
N LYS A 154 19.39 -8.75 -13.83
CA LYS A 154 20.39 -9.51 -13.05
C LYS A 154 20.15 -11.02 -13.16
N GLU A 155 18.91 -11.46 -13.01
CA GLU A 155 18.55 -12.86 -13.14
C GLU A 155 18.80 -13.40 -14.57
N GLN A 156 18.46 -12.62 -15.60
CA GLN A 156 18.72 -12.96 -17.00
C GLN A 156 20.22 -13.02 -17.31
N GLN A 157 21.04 -12.10 -16.80
CA GLN A 157 22.50 -12.12 -16.95
C GLN A 157 23.14 -13.33 -16.30
N SER A 158 22.51 -13.90 -15.28
CA SER A 158 22.93 -15.17 -14.65
C SER A 158 22.53 -16.42 -15.48
N GLY A 159 21.99 -16.22 -16.68
CA GLY A 159 21.58 -17.32 -17.59
C GLY A 159 20.19 -17.90 -17.29
N LYS A 160 19.40 -17.27 -16.45
CA LYS A 160 18.05 -17.74 -16.11
C LYS A 160 17.00 -17.21 -17.09
N LEU A 161 16.00 -18.02 -17.37
CA LEU A 161 14.79 -17.58 -18.06
C LEU A 161 13.86 -16.94 -17.01
N VAL A 162 13.46 -15.70 -17.23
CA VAL A 162 12.62 -14.93 -16.31
C VAL A 162 11.29 -14.63 -16.99
N ALA A 163 10.18 -14.93 -16.31
CA ALA A 163 8.85 -14.50 -16.66
C ALA A 163 8.33 -13.55 -15.58
N MET A 164 7.71 -12.45 -15.99
CA MET A 164 7.06 -11.49 -15.11
C MET A 164 5.54 -11.54 -15.35
N MET A 165 4.80 -11.48 -14.23
CA MET A 165 3.34 -11.31 -14.26
C MET A 165 2.99 -10.10 -13.38
N GLY A 166 2.22 -9.19 -13.94
CA GLY A 166 1.69 -8.01 -13.28
C GLY A 166 0.26 -7.72 -13.76
N ASP A 167 -0.37 -6.72 -13.17
CA ASP A 167 -1.70 -6.24 -13.57
C ASP A 167 -1.67 -5.22 -14.71
N GLY A 168 -0.48 -4.86 -15.17
CA GLY A 168 -0.24 -4.15 -16.42
C GLY A 168 -0.23 -2.63 -16.36
N THR A 169 -0.51 -2.00 -15.23
CA THR A 169 -0.62 -0.54 -15.17
C THR A 169 0.62 0.15 -14.59
N ASN A 170 1.39 -0.54 -13.77
CA ASN A 170 2.55 0.03 -13.06
C ASN A 170 3.77 -0.93 -13.04
N ASP A 171 3.76 -1.93 -13.93
CA ASP A 171 4.84 -2.93 -14.02
C ASP A 171 5.84 -2.62 -15.13
#